data_7e605c40501ee67590565879b4b880b0
#
_entry.id   7e605c40501ee67590565879b4b880b0
#
_cell.length_a   1.000
_cell.length_b   1.000
_cell.length_c   1.000
_cell.angle_alpha   90.00
_cell.angle_beta   90.00
_cell.angle_gamma   90.00
#
_symmetry.space_group_name_H-M   'P 1'
#
loop_
_entity.id
_entity.type
_entity.pdbx_description
1 polymer ?
#
loop_
_entity_poly.entity_id
_entity_poly.type
_entity_poly.pdbx_seq_one_letter_code
_entity_poly.pdbx_strand_id
1 'polypeptide(L)'
;MIIIKENGLAAYFEVNKHGWLNFYGIQYENQPFTEPDKSRKNSDPQIYIPVEIMISGANVTKHRGGKILGCTCPEYPSYVSHLCEETSLGKKYVFNLKTSLLAIKLNYLFAKGTKTVRTWTEVTNISEKNVGLEYVSSFALTGLASTVDGSFEDDCHIMTVQSGWSKEFCWNDRTFAELGYFSNHHMQSSTKFGVSNTGTWSTKEYFPLGCFRYPKKKKAILWQIESNTAWNYEIADSDCRLTIRLSGPSEAYNHWWKNLKPGQSFESVKAALSFGDDFDSALAEMTG
;
A
#
# COMPACT_ATOMS: atom_id res chain seq x y z
N MET A 1 -3.32 -20.54 2.93
CA MET A 1 -2.42 -19.46 3.40
C MET A 1 -1.06 -19.64 2.72
N ILE A 2 -0.53 -18.56 2.16
CA ILE A 2 0.82 -18.48 1.59
C ILE A 2 1.63 -17.60 2.54
N ILE A 3 2.72 -18.12 3.09
CA ILE A 3 3.57 -17.42 4.06
C ILE A 3 4.96 -17.32 3.48
N ILE A 4 5.45 -16.11 3.34
CA ILE A 4 6.81 -15.80 2.89
C ILE A 4 7.62 -15.36 4.10
N LYS A 5 8.75 -16.01 4.35
CA LYS A 5 9.63 -15.73 5.49
C LYS A 5 11.03 -15.40 4.99
N GLU A 6 11.44 -14.13 5.19
CA GLU A 6 12.76 -13.64 4.77
C GLU A 6 13.28 -12.59 5.75
N ASN A 7 14.54 -12.68 6.09
CA ASN A 7 15.27 -11.72 6.92
C ASN A 7 14.58 -11.36 8.25
N GLY A 8 13.91 -12.33 8.89
CA GLY A 8 13.18 -12.14 10.15
C GLY A 8 11.80 -11.50 9.98
N LEU A 9 11.34 -11.29 8.74
CA LEU A 9 9.98 -10.86 8.39
C LEU A 9 9.16 -12.05 7.90
N ALA A 10 7.85 -11.98 8.13
CA ALA A 10 6.86 -12.88 7.56
C ALA A 10 5.75 -12.07 6.88
N ALA A 11 5.49 -12.35 5.61
CA ALA A 11 4.38 -11.78 4.84
C ALA A 11 3.29 -12.85 4.63
N TYR A 12 2.03 -12.44 4.83
CA TYR A 12 0.89 -13.35 4.87
C TYR A 12 -0.09 -13.06 3.75
N PHE A 13 -0.31 -14.06 2.90
CA PHE A 13 -1.26 -14.00 1.79
C PHE A 13 -2.24 -15.18 1.84
N GLU A 14 -3.42 -15.01 1.27
CA GLU A 14 -4.40 -16.07 1.12
C GLU A 14 -5.11 -15.94 -0.22
N VAL A 15 -5.28 -17.06 -0.92
CA VAL A 15 -6.23 -17.12 -2.03
C VAL A 15 -7.60 -17.45 -1.42
N ASN A 16 -8.52 -16.49 -1.45
CA ASN A 16 -9.84 -16.64 -0.85
C ASN A 16 -10.80 -17.50 -1.70
N LYS A 17 -12.00 -17.76 -1.18
CA LYS A 17 -13.02 -18.57 -1.87
C LYS A 17 -13.47 -18.04 -3.24
N HIS A 18 -13.19 -16.78 -3.55
CA HIS A 18 -13.51 -16.15 -4.84
C HIS A 18 -12.34 -16.23 -5.82
N GLY A 19 -11.23 -16.86 -5.43
CA GLY A 19 -10.00 -16.91 -6.24
C GLY A 19 -9.19 -15.62 -6.22
N TRP A 20 -9.47 -14.67 -5.32
CA TRP A 20 -8.72 -13.43 -5.19
C TRP A 20 -7.59 -13.57 -4.18
N LEU A 21 -6.49 -12.88 -4.43
CA LEU A 21 -5.38 -12.81 -3.49
C LEU A 21 -5.68 -11.76 -2.42
N ASN A 22 -5.74 -12.17 -1.17
CA ASN A 22 -5.74 -11.31 0.00
C ASN A 22 -4.31 -11.13 0.50
N PHE A 23 -3.98 -9.94 0.99
CA PHE A 23 -2.72 -9.63 1.67
C PHE A 23 -3.01 -9.10 3.07
N TYR A 24 -2.53 -9.79 4.08
CA TYR A 24 -2.81 -9.49 5.49
C TYR A 24 -1.69 -8.69 6.17
N GLY A 25 -0.58 -8.48 5.49
CA GLY A 25 0.52 -7.65 5.97
C GLY A 25 1.84 -8.37 6.09
N ILE A 26 2.79 -7.60 6.60
CA ILE A 26 4.15 -8.04 6.92
C ILE A 26 4.40 -7.72 8.39
N GLN A 27 4.97 -8.66 9.12
CA GLN A 27 5.35 -8.49 10.52
C GLN A 27 6.65 -9.24 10.83
N TYR A 28 7.16 -9.11 12.04
CA TYR A 28 8.27 -9.94 12.48
C TYR A 28 7.89 -11.41 12.53
N GLU A 29 8.78 -12.27 12.04
CA GLU A 29 8.55 -13.72 11.96
C GLU A 29 8.28 -14.36 13.33
N ASN A 30 8.86 -13.82 14.40
CA ASN A 30 8.69 -14.32 15.76
C ASN A 30 7.39 -13.84 16.44
N GLN A 31 6.61 -12.98 15.79
CA GLN A 31 5.31 -12.56 16.30
C GLN A 31 4.20 -13.51 15.82
N PRO A 32 3.24 -13.87 16.70
CA PRO A 32 2.13 -14.72 16.30
C PRO A 32 1.27 -13.97 15.27
N PHE A 33 0.93 -14.66 14.18
CA PHE A 33 -0.01 -14.14 13.21
C PHE A 33 -1.44 -14.32 13.71
N THR A 34 -2.17 -13.23 13.78
CA THR A 34 -3.61 -13.25 14.05
C THR A 34 -4.35 -13.03 12.74
N GLU A 35 -5.12 -14.02 12.33
CA GLU A 35 -5.95 -13.90 11.13
C GLU A 35 -7.00 -12.80 11.34
N PRO A 36 -7.19 -11.89 10.37
CA PRO A 36 -8.20 -10.86 10.48
C PRO A 36 -9.61 -11.46 10.67
N ASP A 37 -10.38 -10.87 11.58
CA ASP A 37 -11.78 -11.26 11.78
C ASP A 37 -12.60 -11.01 10.50
N LYS A 38 -13.04 -12.10 9.89
CA LYS A 38 -13.86 -12.12 8.68
C LYS A 38 -15.36 -12.23 8.98
N SER A 39 -15.74 -12.31 10.26
CA SER A 39 -17.12 -12.59 10.68
C SER A 39 -18.07 -11.40 10.57
N ARG A 40 -17.56 -10.20 10.32
CA ARG A 40 -18.41 -9.01 10.16
C ARG A 40 -19.28 -9.14 8.94
N LYS A 41 -20.60 -9.19 9.16
CA LYS A 41 -21.62 -9.39 8.11
C LYS A 41 -21.59 -8.40 6.96
N ASN A 42 -20.94 -7.26 7.13
CA ASN A 42 -20.86 -6.18 6.14
C ASN A 42 -19.41 -5.85 5.71
N SER A 43 -18.43 -6.69 6.06
CA SER A 43 -17.06 -6.46 5.61
C SER A 43 -16.98 -6.68 4.09
N ASP A 44 -16.39 -5.72 3.41
CA ASP A 44 -16.08 -5.86 1.99
C ASP A 44 -15.04 -6.99 1.82
N PRO A 45 -15.36 -8.11 1.15
CA PRO A 45 -14.43 -9.22 0.97
C PRO A 45 -13.17 -8.82 0.19
N GLN A 46 -13.17 -7.63 -0.37
CA GLN A 46 -12.13 -7.07 -1.22
C GLN A 46 -11.20 -6.12 -0.46
N ILE A 47 -11.44 -5.92 0.83
CA ILE A 47 -10.68 -4.97 1.64
C ILE A 47 -9.18 -5.30 1.72
N TYR A 48 -8.82 -6.58 1.61
CA TYR A 48 -7.44 -7.06 1.71
C TYR A 48 -6.73 -7.24 0.37
N ILE A 49 -7.28 -6.74 -0.73
CA ILE A 49 -6.63 -6.85 -2.03
C ILE A 49 -5.30 -6.07 -2.03
N PRO A 50 -4.19 -6.70 -2.48
CA PRO A 50 -2.85 -6.12 -2.40
C PRO A 50 -2.55 -5.05 -3.46
N VAL A 51 -3.49 -4.77 -4.35
CA VAL A 51 -3.31 -3.80 -5.44
C VAL A 51 -4.59 -3.05 -5.73
N GLU A 52 -4.47 -1.78 -6.06
CA GLU A 52 -5.57 -0.96 -6.57
C GLU A 52 -5.18 -0.38 -7.93
N ILE A 53 -6.08 -0.54 -8.90
CA ILE A 53 -5.91 -0.08 -10.26
C ILE A 53 -7.18 0.64 -10.67
N MET A 54 -7.03 1.84 -11.25
CA MET A 54 -8.14 2.60 -11.82
C MET A 54 -7.99 2.66 -13.33
N ILE A 55 -9.10 2.41 -14.03
CA ILE A 55 -9.17 2.31 -15.48
C ILE A 55 -10.16 3.37 -15.98
N SER A 56 -9.77 4.14 -16.98
CA SER A 56 -10.59 5.20 -17.56
C SER A 56 -11.97 4.70 -17.99
N GLY A 57 -12.98 5.37 -17.46
CA GLY A 57 -14.38 5.09 -17.78
C GLY A 57 -14.96 3.81 -17.14
N ALA A 58 -14.20 3.11 -16.32
CA ALA A 58 -14.65 1.85 -15.71
C ALA A 58 -14.57 1.84 -14.17
N ASN A 59 -14.11 2.93 -13.56
CA ASN A 59 -13.98 3.02 -12.11
C ASN A 59 -15.34 3.06 -11.42
N VAL A 60 -15.43 2.38 -10.27
CA VAL A 60 -16.65 2.31 -9.49
C VAL A 60 -16.45 3.02 -8.17
N THR A 61 -17.27 4.04 -7.91
CA THR A 61 -17.30 4.70 -6.60
C THR A 61 -18.13 3.87 -5.61
N LYS A 62 -17.64 3.72 -4.39
CA LYS A 62 -18.39 3.03 -3.34
C LYS A 62 -19.20 3.98 -2.50
N HIS A 63 -20.36 3.50 -2.07
CA HIS A 63 -21.38 4.28 -1.37
C HIS A 63 -20.89 4.92 -0.06
N ARG A 64 -19.97 4.29 0.66
CA ARG A 64 -19.53 4.74 1.99
C ARG A 64 -18.09 5.18 2.00
N GLY A 65 -17.68 5.92 0.99
CA GLY A 65 -16.27 6.18 0.82
C GLY A 65 -15.56 4.83 0.62
N GLY A 66 -14.43 4.82 0.35
CA GLY A 66 -13.81 3.58 0.15
C GLY A 66 -12.35 3.77 0.30
N LYS A 67 -11.71 2.92 -0.28
CA LYS A 67 -10.32 2.87 -0.47
C LYS A 67 -9.85 4.13 -1.19
N ILE A 68 -8.64 4.10 -1.63
CA ILE A 68 -8.01 5.24 -2.25
C ILE A 68 -8.92 5.92 -3.26
N LEU A 69 -8.96 7.23 -3.22
CA LEU A 69 -9.77 8.07 -4.10
C LEU A 69 -11.28 7.76 -4.08
N GLY A 70 -11.73 6.95 -3.13
CA GLY A 70 -13.12 6.51 -3.05
C GLY A 70 -13.57 5.60 -4.19
N CYS A 71 -12.66 5.08 -4.97
CA CYS A 71 -12.92 4.24 -6.13
C CYS A 71 -12.35 2.83 -5.97
N THR A 72 -12.87 1.92 -6.77
CA THR A 72 -12.35 0.56 -6.86
C THR A 72 -12.21 0.16 -8.32
N CYS A 73 -11.29 -0.76 -8.58
CA CYS A 73 -11.22 -1.42 -9.87
C CYS A 73 -12.57 -2.08 -10.17
N PRO A 74 -13.11 -1.96 -11.38
CA PRO A 74 -14.40 -2.56 -11.75
C PRO A 74 -14.39 -4.09 -11.68
N GLU A 75 -13.24 -4.70 -11.87
CA GLU A 75 -13.03 -6.13 -11.80
C GLU A 75 -11.87 -6.44 -10.86
N TYR A 76 -12.11 -7.33 -9.88
CA TYR A 76 -11.08 -7.77 -8.96
C TYR A 76 -10.18 -8.80 -9.61
N PRO A 77 -8.85 -8.64 -9.49
CA PRO A 77 -7.95 -9.56 -10.14
C PRO A 77 -7.96 -10.93 -9.46
N SER A 78 -8.16 -11.96 -10.27
CA SER A 78 -8.05 -13.35 -9.85
C SER A 78 -6.58 -13.76 -9.73
N TYR A 79 -6.26 -14.53 -8.70
CA TYR A 79 -4.94 -15.14 -8.53
C TYR A 79 -4.71 -16.21 -9.61
N VAL A 80 -3.50 -16.22 -10.17
CA VAL A 80 -3.07 -17.20 -11.17
C VAL A 80 -1.96 -18.10 -10.60
N SER A 81 -0.87 -17.50 -10.14
CA SER A 81 0.29 -18.21 -9.63
C SER A 81 1.21 -17.28 -8.84
N HIS A 82 2.20 -17.83 -8.18
CA HIS A 82 3.33 -17.06 -7.68
C HIS A 82 4.62 -17.83 -7.87
N LEU A 83 5.73 -17.12 -7.87
CA LEU A 83 7.07 -17.68 -7.96
C LEU A 83 8.05 -16.87 -7.09
N CYS A 84 9.19 -17.47 -6.81
CA CYS A 84 10.31 -16.84 -6.12
C CYS A 84 11.53 -16.85 -7.04
N GLU A 85 12.21 -15.71 -7.12
CA GLU A 85 13.43 -15.52 -7.88
C GLU A 85 14.56 -15.04 -6.97
N GLU A 86 15.71 -15.68 -7.03
CA GLU A 86 16.94 -15.17 -6.41
C GLU A 86 17.51 -14.03 -7.27
N THR A 87 17.81 -12.90 -6.63
CA THR A 87 18.45 -11.75 -7.30
C THR A 87 19.69 -11.30 -6.54
N SER A 88 20.52 -10.46 -7.14
CA SER A 88 21.67 -9.88 -6.45
C SER A 88 21.28 -9.00 -5.25
N LEU A 89 20.06 -8.45 -5.25
CA LEU A 89 19.53 -7.59 -4.20
C LEU A 89 18.77 -8.34 -3.11
N GLY A 90 18.45 -9.61 -3.31
CA GLY A 90 17.66 -10.42 -2.38
C GLY A 90 16.67 -11.32 -3.10
N LYS A 91 15.69 -11.85 -2.37
CA LYS A 91 14.65 -12.72 -2.92
C LYS A 91 13.44 -11.92 -3.36
N LYS A 92 13.05 -12.14 -4.61
CA LYS A 92 11.89 -11.49 -5.21
C LYS A 92 10.75 -12.51 -5.37
N TYR A 93 9.62 -12.21 -4.76
CA TYR A 93 8.38 -12.96 -4.92
C TYR A 93 7.46 -12.22 -5.88
N VAL A 94 6.96 -12.92 -6.88
CA VAL A 94 6.09 -12.37 -7.92
C VAL A 94 4.75 -13.09 -7.88
N PHE A 95 3.67 -12.35 -7.59
CA PHE A 95 2.30 -12.87 -7.68
C PHE A 95 1.69 -12.45 -9.01
N ASN A 96 1.26 -13.42 -9.80
CA ASN A 96 0.58 -13.21 -11.05
C ASN A 96 -0.93 -13.21 -10.83
N LEU A 97 -1.58 -12.12 -11.20
CA LEU A 97 -3.02 -11.93 -11.14
C LEU A 97 -3.55 -11.57 -12.52
N LYS A 98 -4.86 -11.72 -12.71
CA LYS A 98 -5.51 -11.47 -14.00
C LYS A 98 -6.91 -10.91 -13.81
N THR A 99 -7.26 -9.93 -14.66
CA THR A 99 -8.63 -9.50 -14.95
C THR A 99 -8.99 -9.83 -16.40
N SER A 100 -10.17 -9.49 -16.85
CA SER A 100 -10.56 -9.60 -18.25
C SER A 100 -9.70 -8.71 -19.18
N LEU A 101 -9.15 -7.60 -18.66
CA LEU A 101 -8.41 -6.61 -19.43
C LEU A 101 -6.90 -6.63 -19.18
N LEU A 102 -6.48 -7.02 -17.99
CA LEU A 102 -5.10 -6.85 -17.52
C LEU A 102 -4.50 -8.16 -16.99
N ALA A 103 -3.26 -8.44 -17.36
CA ALA A 103 -2.36 -9.28 -16.58
C ALA A 103 -1.58 -8.38 -15.61
N ILE A 104 -1.46 -8.80 -14.35
CA ILE A 104 -0.89 -8.00 -13.26
C ILE A 104 0.17 -8.84 -12.56
N LYS A 105 1.35 -8.24 -12.33
CA LYS A 105 2.39 -8.84 -11.49
C LYS A 105 2.62 -7.94 -10.29
N LEU A 106 2.49 -8.52 -9.10
CA LEU A 106 2.87 -7.86 -7.85
C LEU A 106 4.24 -8.38 -7.45
N ASN A 107 5.18 -7.46 -7.32
CA ASN A 107 6.56 -7.79 -6.99
C ASN A 107 6.85 -7.39 -5.54
N TYR A 108 7.42 -8.31 -4.76
CA TYR A 108 7.89 -8.12 -3.39
C TYR A 108 9.33 -8.59 -3.31
N LEU A 109 10.28 -7.66 -3.31
CA LEU A 109 11.70 -7.93 -3.16
C LEU A 109 12.10 -7.73 -1.69
N PHE A 110 12.39 -8.83 -0.99
CA PHE A 110 12.98 -8.81 0.35
C PHE A 110 14.48 -8.55 0.20
N ALA A 111 14.91 -7.36 0.60
CA ALA A 111 16.29 -6.91 0.42
C ALA A 111 17.24 -7.71 1.32
N LYS A 112 18.36 -8.14 0.75
CA LYS A 112 19.32 -9.01 1.42
C LYS A 112 19.91 -8.35 2.65
N GLY A 113 19.82 -9.02 3.79
CA GLY A 113 20.45 -8.59 5.03
C GLY A 113 19.72 -7.48 5.81
N THR A 114 18.58 -7.03 5.33
CA THR A 114 17.77 -5.99 5.97
C THR A 114 16.32 -6.43 6.13
N LYS A 115 15.60 -5.78 7.05
CA LYS A 115 14.14 -5.93 7.19
C LYS A 115 13.40 -4.95 6.29
N THR A 116 13.81 -4.89 5.02
CA THR A 116 13.25 -3.99 4.01
C THR A 116 12.64 -4.79 2.89
N VAL A 117 11.44 -4.40 2.47
CA VAL A 117 10.72 -4.98 1.34
C VAL A 117 10.44 -3.88 0.33
N ARG A 118 10.93 -4.08 -0.90
CA ARG A 118 10.70 -3.19 -2.02
C ARG A 118 9.59 -3.75 -2.89
N THR A 119 8.62 -2.93 -3.28
CA THR A 119 7.41 -3.39 -3.97
C THR A 119 7.11 -2.56 -5.21
N TRP A 120 6.52 -3.20 -6.24
CA TRP A 120 5.98 -2.51 -7.41
C TRP A 120 4.99 -3.41 -8.14
N THR A 121 4.19 -2.80 -8.98
CA THR A 121 3.17 -3.46 -9.78
C THR A 121 3.46 -3.29 -11.26
N GLU A 122 3.44 -4.38 -12.01
CA GLU A 122 3.47 -4.38 -13.47
C GLU A 122 2.07 -4.73 -13.98
N VAL A 123 1.57 -3.98 -14.96
CA VAL A 123 0.30 -4.26 -15.62
C VAL A 123 0.51 -4.35 -17.12
N THR A 124 -0.08 -5.36 -17.76
CA THR A 124 -0.03 -5.56 -19.20
C THR A 124 -1.45 -5.61 -19.72
N ASN A 125 -1.75 -4.82 -20.73
CA ASN A 125 -3.03 -4.91 -21.43
C ASN A 125 -3.08 -6.21 -22.26
N ILE A 126 -3.96 -7.13 -21.87
CA ILE A 126 -4.18 -8.41 -22.53
C ILE A 126 -5.47 -8.43 -23.39
N SER A 127 -6.16 -7.31 -23.47
CA SER A 127 -7.36 -7.15 -24.28
C SER A 127 -7.02 -6.71 -25.72
N GLU A 128 -8.01 -6.74 -26.59
CA GLU A 128 -7.88 -6.28 -27.97
C GLU A 128 -8.08 -4.76 -28.14
N LYS A 129 -8.42 -4.06 -27.06
CA LYS A 129 -8.70 -2.62 -27.06
C LYS A 129 -7.67 -1.86 -26.24
N ASN A 130 -7.57 -0.56 -26.47
CA ASN A 130 -6.78 0.31 -25.61
C ASN A 130 -7.39 0.37 -24.20
N VAL A 131 -6.53 0.37 -23.20
CA VAL A 131 -6.91 0.52 -21.78
C VAL A 131 -6.21 1.74 -21.20
N GLY A 132 -6.97 2.71 -20.74
CA GLY A 132 -6.45 3.89 -20.04
C GLY A 132 -6.23 3.57 -18.56
N LEU A 133 -5.01 3.70 -18.07
CA LEU A 133 -4.71 3.61 -16.63
C LEU A 133 -4.76 5.01 -16.03
N GLU A 134 -5.48 5.17 -14.93
CA GLU A 134 -5.58 6.41 -14.15
C GLU A 134 -4.88 6.31 -12.79
N TYR A 135 -4.65 5.07 -12.32
CA TYR A 135 -3.95 4.78 -11.08
C TYR A 135 -3.46 3.33 -11.06
N VAL A 136 -2.25 3.13 -10.54
CA VAL A 136 -1.70 1.80 -10.21
C VAL A 136 -0.91 1.92 -8.92
N SER A 137 -1.36 1.25 -7.86
CA SER A 137 -0.62 1.26 -6.59
C SER A 137 0.69 0.49 -6.71
N SER A 138 1.75 1.03 -6.13
CA SER A 138 3.03 0.32 -5.92
C SER A 138 2.96 -0.62 -4.73
N PHE A 139 2.17 -0.22 -3.72
CA PHE A 139 1.90 -0.99 -2.52
C PHE A 139 0.49 -0.68 -2.01
N ALA A 140 -0.19 -1.68 -1.50
CA ALA A 140 -1.50 -1.56 -0.89
C ALA A 140 -1.63 -2.53 0.27
N LEU A 141 -1.97 -2.01 1.46
CA LEU A 141 -2.16 -2.81 2.67
C LEU A 141 -3.36 -2.31 3.45
N THR A 142 -4.20 -3.23 3.91
CA THR A 142 -5.26 -2.99 4.88
C THR A 142 -4.92 -3.73 6.18
N GLY A 143 -5.03 -3.04 7.31
CA GLY A 143 -4.72 -3.60 8.63
C GLY A 143 -3.40 -3.12 9.23
N LEU A 144 -2.91 -1.94 8.85
CA LEU A 144 -1.82 -1.28 9.56
C LEU A 144 -2.10 -1.18 11.07
N ALA A 145 -3.32 -0.82 11.41
CA ALA A 145 -3.92 -0.88 12.74
C ALA A 145 -5.42 -1.13 12.61
N SER A 146 -6.03 -1.64 13.66
CA SER A 146 -7.47 -1.87 13.70
C SER A 146 -8.02 -1.53 15.08
N THR A 147 -9.32 -1.23 15.14
CA THR A 147 -10.02 -0.98 16.41
C THR A 147 -10.20 -2.25 17.23
N VAL A 148 -10.01 -3.43 16.64
CA VAL A 148 -10.03 -4.71 17.37
C VAL A 148 -8.84 -4.81 18.34
N ASP A 149 -7.74 -4.14 18.02
CA ASP A 149 -6.53 -4.12 18.86
C ASP A 149 -6.54 -3.00 19.92
N GLY A 150 -7.65 -2.28 20.07
CA GLY A 150 -7.79 -1.12 20.95
C GLY A 150 -7.90 0.18 20.14
N SER A 151 -7.89 1.31 20.85
CA SER A 151 -7.91 2.63 20.23
C SER A 151 -6.60 2.88 19.50
N PHE A 152 -6.64 2.95 18.19
CA PHE A 152 -5.44 3.29 17.41
C PHE A 152 -5.21 4.80 17.32
N GLU A 153 -6.24 5.60 17.51
CA GLU A 153 -6.19 7.05 17.35
C GLU A 153 -5.22 7.74 18.29
N ASP A 154 -5.07 7.22 19.52
CA ASP A 154 -4.18 7.78 20.54
C ASP A 154 -2.81 7.09 20.58
N ASP A 155 -2.74 5.82 20.15
CA ASP A 155 -1.55 4.99 20.30
C ASP A 155 -0.73 4.88 19.02
N CYS A 156 -1.34 5.17 17.88
CA CYS A 156 -0.67 5.19 16.60
C CYS A 156 -0.28 6.59 16.19
N HIS A 157 0.90 6.72 15.66
CA HIS A 157 1.45 7.97 15.15
C HIS A 157 1.76 7.83 13.67
N ILE A 158 1.62 8.92 12.96
CA ILE A 158 2.15 9.06 11.61
C ILE A 158 3.19 10.18 11.61
N MET A 159 4.37 9.85 11.13
CA MET A 159 5.41 10.83 10.84
C MET A 159 5.41 11.15 9.35
N THR A 160 5.38 12.44 9.05
CA THR A 160 5.48 12.95 7.68
C THR A 160 6.61 13.95 7.60
N VAL A 161 7.18 14.15 6.42
CA VAL A 161 8.30 15.06 6.22
C VAL A 161 7.86 16.20 5.31
N GLN A 162 7.75 17.38 5.89
CA GLN A 162 7.52 18.59 5.11
C GLN A 162 8.82 19.16 4.58
N SER A 163 8.73 19.78 3.42
CA SER A 163 9.84 20.44 2.75
C SER A 163 9.36 21.75 2.15
N GLY A 164 10.01 22.82 2.49
CA GLY A 164 9.81 24.13 1.87
C GLY A 164 11.16 24.72 1.54
N TRP A 165 11.19 25.74 0.71
CA TRP A 165 12.43 26.44 0.38
C TRP A 165 13.10 26.97 1.66
N SER A 166 14.33 26.56 1.92
CA SER A 166 15.11 26.85 3.13
C SER A 166 14.50 26.30 4.44
N LYS A 167 13.61 25.30 4.33
CA LYS A 167 12.99 24.56 5.45
C LYS A 167 12.78 23.10 5.06
N GLU A 168 13.84 22.50 4.54
CA GLU A 168 13.80 21.15 4.03
C GLU A 168 13.85 20.13 5.18
N PHE A 169 13.25 18.97 4.94
CA PHE A 169 13.32 17.78 5.78
C PHE A 169 12.80 17.99 7.22
N CYS A 170 11.65 18.66 7.36
CA CYS A 170 11.01 18.90 8.66
C CYS A 170 10.06 17.74 9.00
N TRP A 171 10.43 16.94 10.00
CA TRP A 171 9.59 15.87 10.51
C TRP A 171 8.42 16.41 11.34
N ASN A 172 7.23 15.91 11.08
CA ASN A 172 6.03 16.08 11.88
C ASN A 172 5.59 14.71 12.40
N ASP A 173 5.37 14.62 13.71
CA ASP A 173 4.87 13.43 14.38
C ASP A 173 3.50 13.75 14.98
N ARG A 174 2.46 13.06 14.52
CA ARG A 174 1.08 13.28 14.94
C ARG A 174 0.38 11.98 15.24
N THR A 175 -0.48 11.98 16.23
CA THR A 175 -1.43 10.89 16.47
C THR A 175 -2.52 10.88 15.39
N PHE A 176 -3.19 9.77 15.22
CA PHE A 176 -4.33 9.72 14.32
C PHE A 176 -5.53 10.54 14.83
N ALA A 177 -5.67 10.72 16.15
CA ALA A 177 -6.66 11.63 16.73
C ALA A 177 -6.44 13.08 16.29
N GLU A 178 -5.19 13.57 16.26
CA GLU A 178 -4.84 14.91 15.75
C GLU A 178 -5.12 15.08 14.25
N LEU A 179 -5.23 13.98 13.50
CA LEU A 179 -5.65 13.97 12.09
C LEU A 179 -7.16 13.81 11.91
N GLY A 180 -7.93 13.74 13.00
CA GLY A 180 -9.38 13.58 12.96
C GLY A 180 -9.86 12.16 12.75
N TYR A 181 -9.01 11.15 12.97
CA TYR A 181 -9.43 9.76 12.96
C TYR A 181 -9.97 9.38 14.32
N PHE A 182 -11.15 8.81 14.33
CA PHE A 182 -11.79 8.30 15.54
C PHE A 182 -12.23 6.85 15.32
N SER A 183 -11.95 6.01 16.29
CA SER A 183 -12.38 4.61 16.27
C SER A 183 -13.89 4.51 16.10
N ASN A 184 -14.31 3.93 15.01
CA ASN A 184 -15.73 3.65 14.78
C ASN A 184 -15.90 2.15 14.66
N HIS A 185 -16.49 1.54 15.69
CA HIS A 185 -16.68 0.09 15.75
C HIS A 185 -17.77 -0.44 14.83
N HIS A 186 -18.53 0.41 14.16
CA HIS A 186 -19.74 0.00 13.48
C HIS A 186 -19.75 0.25 11.97
N MET A 187 -18.99 1.20 11.47
CA MET A 187 -19.09 1.64 10.07
C MET A 187 -17.74 2.15 9.53
N GLN A 188 -17.66 2.24 8.23
CA GLN A 188 -16.58 2.95 7.56
C GLN A 188 -16.71 4.44 7.87
N SER A 189 -15.65 5.06 8.39
CA SER A 189 -15.68 6.48 8.74
C SER A 189 -15.45 7.39 7.54
N SER A 190 -14.93 6.84 6.44
CA SER A 190 -14.50 7.59 5.25
C SER A 190 -13.43 8.65 5.54
N THR A 191 -12.77 8.56 6.69
CA THR A 191 -11.67 9.46 7.03
C THR A 191 -10.45 9.11 6.22
N LYS A 192 -9.82 10.13 5.66
CA LYS A 192 -8.68 9.98 4.77
C LYS A 192 -7.64 11.06 5.02
N PHE A 193 -6.39 10.67 5.09
CA PHE A 193 -5.23 11.54 5.04
C PHE A 193 -4.42 11.19 3.79
N GLY A 194 -4.21 12.14 2.90
CA GLY A 194 -3.47 11.96 1.66
C GLY A 194 -2.43 13.03 1.48
N VAL A 195 -1.29 12.64 0.97
CA VAL A 195 -0.20 13.53 0.57
C VAL A 195 0.20 13.21 -0.85
N SER A 196 0.38 14.24 -1.65
CA SER A 196 0.80 14.12 -3.03
C SER A 196 1.81 15.21 -3.40
N ASN A 197 2.58 14.93 -4.43
CA ASN A 197 3.43 15.93 -5.07
C ASN A 197 3.21 15.92 -6.57
N THR A 198 3.14 17.09 -7.16
CA THR A 198 2.93 17.28 -8.61
C THR A 198 4.11 17.99 -9.23
N GLY A 199 4.53 17.52 -10.40
CA GLY A 199 5.63 18.10 -11.17
C GLY A 199 6.94 17.33 -11.02
N THR A 200 8.04 17.97 -11.42
CA THR A 200 9.37 17.34 -11.54
C THR A 200 10.24 17.45 -10.28
N TRP A 201 9.81 18.21 -9.29
CA TRP A 201 10.51 18.34 -8.02
C TRP A 201 9.78 17.49 -6.96
N SER A 202 10.25 16.27 -6.76
CA SER A 202 9.57 15.25 -5.95
C SER A 202 9.52 15.55 -4.44
N THR A 203 10.33 16.50 -3.96
CA THR A 203 10.43 16.89 -2.55
C THR A 203 10.00 18.35 -2.32
N LYS A 204 9.09 18.86 -3.14
CA LYS A 204 8.69 20.28 -3.16
C LYS A 204 7.98 20.73 -1.87
N GLU A 205 6.97 19.98 -1.44
CA GLU A 205 6.15 20.31 -0.25
C GLU A 205 6.28 19.24 0.82
N TYR A 206 6.40 18.00 0.38
CA TYR A 206 6.62 16.83 1.21
C TYR A 206 7.67 15.95 0.56
N PHE A 207 8.36 15.19 1.39
CA PHE A 207 9.19 14.09 0.90
C PHE A 207 8.31 12.87 0.60
N PRO A 208 8.68 12.04 -0.40
CA PRO A 208 7.97 10.82 -0.74
C PRO A 208 8.22 9.70 0.28
N LEU A 209 8.14 10.03 1.56
CA LEU A 209 8.39 9.12 2.66
C LEU A 209 7.54 9.47 3.88
N GLY A 210 7.40 8.51 4.79
CA GLY A 210 6.75 8.68 6.07
C GLY A 210 6.93 7.45 6.94
N CYS A 211 6.55 7.55 8.19
CA CYS A 211 6.66 6.45 9.13
C CYS A 211 5.37 6.31 9.96
N PHE A 212 4.86 5.10 10.00
CA PHE A 212 3.83 4.69 10.93
C PHE A 212 4.52 4.16 12.19
N ARG A 213 4.19 4.76 13.35
CA ARG A 213 4.73 4.34 14.65
C ARG A 213 3.65 3.83 15.57
N TYR A 214 3.96 2.78 16.29
CA TYR A 214 3.13 2.22 17.35
C TYR A 214 3.99 2.03 18.60
N PRO A 215 4.25 3.13 19.37
CA PRO A 215 5.25 3.12 20.45
C PRO A 215 5.03 2.04 21.52
N LYS A 216 3.77 1.87 21.97
CA LYS A 216 3.42 0.86 22.99
C LYS A 216 3.65 -0.58 22.52
N LYS A 217 3.57 -0.84 21.21
CA LYS A 217 3.79 -2.16 20.62
C LYS A 217 5.22 -2.35 20.10
N LYS A 218 6.10 -1.36 20.28
CA LYS A 218 7.46 -1.35 19.73
C LYS A 218 7.44 -1.74 18.25
N LYS A 219 6.76 -0.94 17.44
CA LYS A 219 6.61 -1.19 16.01
C LYS A 219 6.70 0.12 15.25
N ALA A 220 7.53 0.14 14.23
CA ALA A 220 7.61 1.19 13.24
C ALA A 220 7.65 0.59 11.84
N ILE A 221 6.98 1.24 10.89
CA ILE A 221 7.02 0.91 9.47
C ILE A 221 7.33 2.21 8.73
N LEU A 222 8.56 2.34 8.29
CA LEU A 222 9.00 3.44 7.45
C LEU A 222 8.72 3.08 6.00
N TRP A 223 8.14 3.98 5.23
CA TRP A 223 7.97 3.79 3.78
C TRP A 223 8.63 4.92 2.99
N GLN A 224 9.04 4.58 1.77
CA GLN A 224 9.56 5.51 0.77
C GLN A 224 8.95 5.19 -0.58
N ILE A 225 8.55 6.22 -1.33
CA ILE A 225 8.15 6.09 -2.73
C ILE A 225 9.33 6.55 -3.59
N GLU A 226 9.83 5.66 -4.43
CA GLU A 226 11.01 5.90 -5.25
C GLU A 226 10.62 6.63 -6.55
N SER A 227 10.19 7.86 -6.40
CA SER A 227 9.85 8.72 -7.54
C SER A 227 10.63 10.03 -7.49
N ASN A 228 11.21 10.39 -8.60
CA ASN A 228 11.85 11.70 -8.80
C ASN A 228 10.89 12.73 -9.43
N THR A 229 9.63 12.37 -9.59
CA THR A 229 8.57 13.21 -10.14
C THR A 229 7.34 13.18 -9.23
N ALA A 230 6.15 13.17 -9.79
CA ALA A 230 4.89 13.09 -9.07
C ALA A 230 4.70 11.73 -8.37
N TRP A 231 4.08 11.78 -7.20
CA TRP A 231 3.75 10.62 -6.36
C TRP A 231 2.59 10.97 -5.44
N ASN A 232 1.99 9.95 -4.85
CA ASN A 232 1.00 10.13 -3.78
C ASN A 232 0.98 8.94 -2.83
N TYR A 233 0.56 9.19 -1.61
CA TYR A 233 0.11 8.15 -0.69
C TYR A 233 -1.16 8.57 0.03
N GLU A 234 -1.95 7.59 0.42
CA GLU A 234 -3.13 7.79 1.24
C GLU A 234 -3.16 6.79 2.39
N ILE A 235 -3.62 7.29 3.55
CA ILE A 235 -4.00 6.46 4.69
C ILE A 235 -5.48 6.72 4.93
N ALA A 236 -6.28 5.67 4.95
CA ALA A 236 -7.72 5.77 5.11
C ALA A 236 -8.21 4.80 6.19
N ASP A 237 -9.33 5.13 6.82
CA ASP A 237 -10.08 4.19 7.62
C ASP A 237 -11.07 3.44 6.72
N SER A 238 -10.92 2.16 6.63
CA SER A 238 -11.79 1.28 5.85
C SER A 238 -12.18 0.08 6.69
N ASP A 239 -13.48 -0.05 6.98
CA ASP A 239 -14.05 -1.14 7.78
C ASP A 239 -13.34 -1.31 9.16
N CYS A 240 -13.16 -0.18 9.85
CA CYS A 240 -12.46 -0.09 11.14
C CYS A 240 -10.99 -0.51 11.12
N ARG A 241 -10.34 -0.40 9.96
CA ARG A 241 -8.92 -0.73 9.77
C ARG A 241 -8.21 0.39 9.04
N LEU A 242 -7.02 0.73 9.48
CA LEU A 242 -6.17 1.65 8.75
C LEU A 242 -5.63 0.96 7.50
N THR A 243 -5.77 1.65 6.37
CA THR A 243 -5.24 1.22 5.08
C THR A 243 -4.18 2.18 4.61
N ILE A 244 -3.16 1.70 3.93
CA ILE A 244 -2.17 2.53 3.25
C ILE A 244 -2.07 2.15 1.78
N ARG A 245 -1.89 3.17 0.94
CA ARG A 245 -1.61 3.07 -0.48
C ARG A 245 -0.44 3.96 -0.83
N LEU A 246 0.57 3.38 -1.48
CA LEU A 246 1.74 4.10 -1.99
C LEU A 246 1.74 3.99 -3.51
N SER A 247 1.99 5.10 -4.21
CA SER A 247 2.03 5.07 -5.66
C SER A 247 2.85 6.20 -6.28
N GLY A 248 3.16 6.05 -7.55
CA GLY A 248 3.54 7.15 -8.42
C GLY A 248 2.36 8.10 -8.70
N PRO A 249 2.36 8.81 -9.82
CA PRO A 249 1.29 9.73 -10.16
C PRO A 249 -0.03 9.00 -10.39
N SER A 250 -1.12 9.74 -10.15
CA SER A 250 -2.49 9.33 -10.45
C SER A 250 -3.23 10.44 -11.21
N GLU A 251 -4.34 10.08 -11.85
CA GLU A 251 -5.18 11.09 -12.50
C GLU A 251 -5.71 12.10 -11.49
N ALA A 252 -6.30 11.64 -10.40
CA ALA A 252 -6.97 12.47 -9.41
C ALA A 252 -6.07 13.45 -8.66
N TYR A 253 -4.79 13.11 -8.43
CA TYR A 253 -3.85 13.98 -7.71
C TYR A 253 -2.88 14.73 -8.63
N ASN A 254 -2.58 14.15 -9.80
CA ASN A 254 -1.46 14.58 -10.62
C ASN A 254 -1.85 14.81 -12.09
N HIS A 255 -3.13 14.65 -12.45
CA HIS A 255 -3.61 14.72 -13.85
C HIS A 255 -2.86 13.74 -14.77
N TRP A 256 -2.50 12.57 -14.23
CA TRP A 256 -1.75 11.55 -14.94
C TRP A 256 -2.64 10.43 -15.41
N TRP A 257 -2.45 10.01 -16.63
CA TRP A 257 -3.01 8.78 -17.17
C TRP A 257 -2.09 8.17 -18.22
N LYS A 258 -2.22 6.87 -18.46
CA LYS A 258 -1.43 6.14 -19.43
C LYS A 258 -2.32 5.26 -20.28
N ASN A 259 -2.33 5.50 -21.60
CA ASN A 259 -3.05 4.62 -22.52
C ASN A 259 -2.17 3.44 -22.92
N LEU A 260 -2.62 2.22 -22.64
CA LEU A 260 -1.95 0.99 -23.02
C LEU A 260 -2.64 0.40 -24.26
N LYS A 261 -1.94 0.29 -25.36
CA LYS A 261 -2.36 -0.52 -26.51
C LYS A 261 -2.35 -2.01 -26.16
N PRO A 262 -3.03 -2.88 -26.92
CA PRO A 262 -2.94 -4.33 -26.76
C PRO A 262 -1.47 -4.81 -26.68
N GLY A 263 -1.17 -5.61 -25.68
CA GLY A 263 0.18 -6.14 -25.41
C GLY A 263 1.16 -5.16 -24.74
N GLN A 264 0.82 -3.89 -24.60
CA GLN A 264 1.69 -2.93 -23.90
C GLN A 264 1.63 -3.09 -22.38
N SER A 265 2.76 -2.80 -21.73
CA SER A 265 2.90 -2.87 -20.27
C SER A 265 3.24 -1.51 -19.67
N PHE A 266 2.94 -1.39 -18.38
CA PHE A 266 3.32 -0.29 -17.52
C PHE A 266 3.84 -0.85 -16.20
N GLU A 267 4.93 -0.29 -15.68
CA GLU A 267 5.47 -0.58 -14.36
C GLU A 267 5.26 0.65 -13.46
N SER A 268 4.70 0.46 -12.27
CA SER A 268 4.58 1.53 -11.28
C SER A 268 5.96 1.95 -10.77
N VAL A 269 6.07 3.15 -10.21
CA VAL A 269 7.25 3.48 -9.41
C VAL A 269 7.41 2.46 -8.29
N LYS A 270 8.61 2.28 -7.77
CA LYS A 270 8.84 1.36 -6.66
C LYS A 270 8.53 2.04 -5.33
N ALA A 271 8.13 1.27 -4.35
CA ALA A 271 8.01 1.69 -2.97
C ALA A 271 8.82 0.74 -2.10
N ALA A 272 9.47 1.25 -1.07
CA ALA A 272 10.17 0.46 -0.08
C ALA A 272 9.50 0.61 1.27
N LEU A 273 9.46 -0.47 2.05
CA LEU A 273 8.98 -0.49 3.43
C LEU A 273 10.04 -1.16 4.29
N SER A 274 10.45 -0.51 5.37
CA SER A 274 11.36 -1.08 6.37
C SER A 274 10.69 -1.18 7.73
N PHE A 275 11.08 -2.18 8.49
CA PHE A 275 10.46 -2.56 9.75
C PHE A 275 11.46 -2.42 10.89
N GLY A 276 11.07 -1.71 11.95
CA GLY A 276 11.85 -1.50 13.15
C GLY A 276 10.97 -1.53 14.40
N ASP A 277 11.61 -1.61 15.57
CA ASP A 277 10.92 -1.46 16.86
C ASP A 277 10.57 0.01 17.15
N ASP A 278 11.31 0.91 16.51
CA ASP A 278 11.13 2.36 16.54
C ASP A 278 11.54 2.98 15.20
N PHE A 279 11.42 4.31 15.12
CA PHE A 279 11.77 5.05 13.91
C PHE A 279 13.24 4.89 13.51
N ASP A 280 14.17 4.97 14.46
CA ASP A 280 15.60 4.93 14.18
C ASP A 280 16.03 3.55 13.65
N SER A 281 15.50 2.48 14.24
CA SER A 281 15.75 1.13 13.76
C SER A 281 15.13 0.88 12.38
N ALA A 282 13.91 1.38 12.11
CA ALA A 282 13.31 1.28 10.79
C ALA A 282 14.09 2.08 9.72
N LEU A 283 14.63 3.25 10.10
CA LEU A 283 15.48 4.06 9.23
C LEU A 283 16.81 3.37 8.93
N ALA A 284 17.43 2.76 9.93
CA ALA A 284 18.65 1.97 9.74
C ALA A 284 18.45 0.81 8.75
N GLU A 285 17.32 0.08 8.86
CA GLU A 285 16.97 -0.99 7.92
C GLU A 285 16.71 -0.46 6.49
N MET A 286 16.21 0.77 6.34
CA MET A 286 15.96 1.38 5.02
C MET A 286 17.27 1.79 4.32
N THR A 287 18.30 2.13 5.07
CA THR A 287 19.57 2.67 4.56
C THR A 287 20.69 1.63 4.45
N GLY A 288 20.51 0.44 5.03
CA GLY A 288 21.44 -0.71 4.96
C GLY A 288 21.30 -1.45 3.67
#